data_2805a678270bdad33cdf88d27a1b5b36
#
_entry.id   2805a678270bdad33cdf88d27a1b5b36
#
_cell.length_a   1.000
_cell.length_b   1.000
_cell.length_c   1.000
_cell.angle_alpha   90.00
_cell.angle_beta   90.00
_cell.angle_gamma   90.00
#
_symmetry.space_group_name_H-M   'P 1'
#
loop_
_entity.id
_entity.type
_entity.pdbx_description
1 polymer ?
#
loop_
_entity_poly.entity_id
_entity_poly.type
_entity_poly.pdbx_seq_one_letter_code
_entity_poly.pdbx_strand_id
1 'polypeptide(L)'
;MFGASVSKHLGTRIPLKRGMAGHDVKVLQDALTRLGWPVPKDGAFGPRTQRALRAWERSVHRPVNGRVDRGDVALLLRAFTSMSSSTTTTTSSVPPPVLGQTATINPDGTATPPAGAPQAIVDLFAAANQIATLPYRYGGGHRSWDDTAYDCSGSVGYALHGAGLLDHTVDSTMLETYGDAGPGQWITIYANADHTFMTVAGIRFDTSGQKTAGTRWQPAQRSTDGFVVRHPIGY
;
A
#
# COMPACT_ATOMS: atom_id res chain seq x y z
N MET A 1 -0.52 7.32 -12.90
CA MET A 1 -0.31 8.76 -12.57
C MET A 1 1.01 9.08 -11.87
N PHE A 2 1.76 8.08 -11.38
CA PHE A 2 3.05 8.31 -10.68
C PHE A 2 4.13 8.90 -11.59
N GLY A 3 4.24 8.48 -12.83
CA GLY A 3 5.15 9.09 -13.82
C GLY A 3 4.93 10.59 -14.03
N ALA A 4 3.68 11.05 -13.92
CA ALA A 4 3.35 12.48 -13.99
C ALA A 4 3.83 13.26 -12.75
N SER A 5 3.83 12.64 -11.55
CA SER A 5 4.36 13.25 -10.32
C SER A 5 5.89 13.34 -10.35
N VAL A 6 6.56 12.30 -10.83
CA VAL A 6 8.02 12.30 -11.03
C VAL A 6 8.43 13.36 -12.05
N SER A 7 7.73 13.45 -13.18
CA SER A 7 7.96 14.47 -14.20
C SER A 7 7.77 15.88 -13.68
N LYS A 8 6.75 16.14 -12.89
CA LYS A 8 6.39 17.47 -12.38
C LYS A 8 7.32 17.95 -11.27
N HIS A 9 7.90 17.06 -10.48
CA HIS A 9 8.61 17.43 -9.25
C HIS A 9 10.11 17.13 -9.27
N LEU A 10 10.58 16.08 -9.96
CA LEU A 10 12.00 15.73 -10.01
C LEU A 10 12.84 16.63 -10.94
N GLY A 11 12.23 17.44 -11.79
CA GLY A 11 12.93 18.29 -12.75
C GLY A 11 13.19 19.73 -12.30
N THR A 12 12.64 20.16 -11.17
CA THR A 12 12.56 21.57 -10.80
C THR A 12 13.85 22.14 -10.17
N ARG A 13 14.62 21.31 -9.47
CA ARG A 13 15.87 21.73 -8.79
C ARG A 13 17.01 20.76 -9.09
N ILE A 14 17.52 20.77 -10.30
CA ILE A 14 18.63 19.89 -10.72
C ILE A 14 19.95 20.66 -10.68
N PRO A 15 21.04 20.04 -10.17
CA PRO A 15 21.13 18.67 -9.66
C PRO A 15 20.63 18.55 -8.22
N LEU A 16 19.85 17.51 -7.93
CA LEU A 16 19.55 17.12 -6.55
C LEU A 16 20.77 16.40 -5.95
N LYS A 17 21.20 16.84 -4.77
CA LYS A 17 22.42 16.35 -4.11
C LYS A 17 22.27 16.31 -2.60
N ARG A 18 23.20 15.62 -1.95
CA ARG A 18 23.29 15.55 -0.49
C ARG A 18 23.25 16.95 0.15
N GLY A 19 22.49 17.06 1.24
CA GLY A 19 22.23 18.28 1.99
C GLY A 19 20.98 19.04 1.54
N MET A 20 20.37 18.66 0.41
CA MET A 20 19.09 19.24 -0.02
C MET A 20 17.92 18.56 0.68
N ALA A 21 16.83 19.30 0.89
CA ALA A 21 15.58 18.78 1.42
C ALA A 21 14.40 19.37 0.65
N GLY A 22 13.29 18.66 0.63
CA GLY A 22 12.06 19.11 0.02
C GLY A 22 11.23 17.97 -0.61
N HIS A 23 10.12 18.36 -1.24
CA HIS A 23 9.20 17.42 -1.86
C HIS A 23 9.83 16.64 -3.01
N ASP A 24 10.68 17.27 -3.82
CA ASP A 24 11.45 16.64 -4.89
C ASP A 24 12.40 15.54 -4.38
N VAL A 25 13.01 15.73 -3.21
CA VAL A 25 13.80 14.70 -2.54
C VAL A 25 12.91 13.53 -2.10
N LYS A 26 11.73 13.84 -1.57
CA LYS A 26 10.76 12.81 -1.16
C LYS A 26 10.29 11.97 -2.36
N VAL A 27 10.06 12.63 -3.51
CA VAL A 27 9.72 11.95 -4.77
C VAL A 27 10.87 11.06 -5.26
N LEU A 28 12.12 11.53 -5.15
CA LEU A 28 13.31 10.71 -5.47
C LEU A 28 13.43 9.49 -4.56
N GLN A 29 13.23 9.65 -3.26
CA GLN A 29 13.29 8.57 -2.28
C GLN A 29 12.21 7.51 -2.56
N ASP A 30 11.01 7.95 -2.89
CA ASP A 30 9.94 7.06 -3.30
C ASP A 30 10.28 6.32 -4.59
N ALA A 31 10.83 7.04 -5.58
CA ALA A 31 11.29 6.46 -6.83
C ALA A 31 12.35 5.37 -6.62
N LEU A 32 13.38 5.65 -5.82
CA LEU A 32 14.43 4.69 -5.51
C LEU A 32 13.89 3.45 -4.80
N THR A 33 12.99 3.65 -3.82
CA THR A 33 12.37 2.54 -3.09
C THR A 33 11.59 1.63 -4.03
N ARG A 34 10.79 2.18 -4.93
CA ARG A 34 10.02 1.40 -5.92
C ARG A 34 10.89 0.67 -6.92
N LEU A 35 12.09 1.19 -7.20
CA LEU A 35 13.05 0.56 -8.09
C LEU A 35 13.95 -0.48 -7.39
N GLY A 36 13.67 -0.82 -6.11
CA GLY A 36 14.39 -1.85 -5.37
C GLY A 36 15.55 -1.33 -4.51
N TRP A 37 15.67 0.00 -4.32
CA TRP A 37 16.65 0.61 -3.41
C TRP A 37 15.93 1.34 -2.25
N PRO A 38 15.49 0.61 -1.22
CA PRO A 38 14.68 1.17 -0.15
C PRO A 38 15.43 2.23 0.66
N VAL A 39 14.81 3.39 0.85
CA VAL A 39 15.30 4.50 1.66
C VAL A 39 14.15 5.16 2.41
N PRO A 40 14.41 5.75 3.60
CA PRO A 40 13.40 6.54 4.30
C PRO A 40 12.88 7.68 3.41
N LYS A 41 11.57 7.87 3.36
CA LYS A 41 10.91 8.94 2.59
C LYS A 41 10.74 10.21 3.45
N ASP A 42 11.81 10.65 4.08
CA ASP A 42 11.86 11.78 5.00
C ASP A 42 11.97 13.16 4.31
N GLY A 43 12.21 13.15 3.00
CA GLY A 43 12.43 14.36 2.21
C GLY A 43 13.77 15.01 2.43
N ALA A 44 14.71 14.37 3.16
CA ALA A 44 16.07 14.87 3.36
C ALA A 44 17.06 14.02 2.55
N PHE A 45 17.84 14.66 1.66
CA PHE A 45 18.88 13.98 0.87
C PHE A 45 20.09 13.69 1.75
N GLY A 46 19.96 12.68 2.59
CA GLY A 46 21.00 12.23 3.50
C GLY A 46 21.95 11.18 2.89
N PRO A 47 22.90 10.66 3.71
CA PRO A 47 23.85 9.63 3.27
C PRO A 47 23.19 8.35 2.78
N ARG A 48 22.02 7.98 3.31
CA ARG A 48 21.25 6.80 2.89
C ARG A 48 20.69 6.99 1.48
N THR A 49 20.05 8.13 1.21
CA THR A 49 19.54 8.49 -0.12
C THR A 49 20.68 8.54 -1.14
N GLN A 50 21.83 9.12 -0.79
CA GLN A 50 22.98 9.15 -1.69
C GLN A 50 23.54 7.76 -2.02
N ARG A 51 23.58 6.86 -1.03
CA ARG A 51 24.03 5.48 -1.23
C ARG A 51 23.11 4.71 -2.17
N ALA A 52 21.82 4.81 -1.95
CA ALA A 52 20.81 4.18 -2.80
C ALA A 52 20.84 4.73 -4.24
N LEU A 53 20.97 6.05 -4.40
CA LEU A 53 21.14 6.67 -5.72
C LEU A 53 22.37 6.14 -6.44
N ARG A 54 23.52 6.07 -5.78
CA ARG A 54 24.77 5.52 -6.39
C ARG A 54 24.62 4.03 -6.76
N ALA A 55 23.88 3.25 -5.99
CA ALA A 55 23.61 1.87 -6.32
C ALA A 55 22.72 1.77 -7.56
N TRP A 56 21.70 2.60 -7.65
CA TRP A 56 20.84 2.70 -8.82
C TRP A 56 21.60 3.20 -10.06
N GLU A 57 22.40 4.30 -9.96
CA GLU A 57 23.24 4.81 -11.05
C GLU A 57 24.14 3.70 -11.63
N ARG A 58 24.73 2.87 -10.76
CA ARG A 58 25.55 1.71 -11.17
C ARG A 58 24.74 0.67 -11.92
N SER A 59 23.54 0.36 -11.47
CA SER A 59 22.68 -0.65 -12.09
C SER A 59 22.19 -0.27 -13.47
N VAL A 60 22.07 1.04 -13.73
CA VAL A 60 21.64 1.59 -15.04
C VAL A 60 22.80 2.12 -15.88
N HIS A 61 24.06 1.78 -15.50
CA HIS A 61 25.29 2.16 -16.20
C HIS A 61 25.46 3.68 -16.38
N ARG A 62 25.03 4.44 -15.38
CA ARG A 62 25.22 5.90 -15.31
C ARG A 62 26.53 6.26 -14.58
N PRO A 63 27.06 7.48 -14.76
CA PRO A 63 28.14 7.98 -13.91
C PRO A 63 27.72 7.96 -12.43
N VAL A 64 28.48 7.20 -11.60
CA VAL A 64 28.16 6.99 -10.18
C VAL A 64 28.61 8.20 -9.36
N ASN A 65 27.91 9.29 -9.46
CA ASN A 65 28.25 10.56 -8.81
C ASN A 65 27.41 10.85 -7.55
N GLY A 66 26.25 10.19 -7.38
CA GLY A 66 25.33 10.39 -6.25
C GLY A 66 24.65 11.76 -6.29
N ARG A 67 24.39 12.27 -7.48
CA ARG A 67 23.63 13.49 -7.76
C ARG A 67 22.63 13.20 -8.86
N VAL A 68 21.40 13.65 -8.72
CA VAL A 68 20.38 13.49 -9.77
C VAL A 68 20.56 14.60 -10.79
N ASP A 69 20.94 14.25 -11.98
CA ASP A 69 20.97 15.15 -13.15
C ASP A 69 19.77 14.94 -14.08
N ARG A 70 19.70 15.68 -15.19
CA ARG A 70 18.63 15.56 -16.19
C ARG A 70 18.57 14.17 -16.81
N GLY A 71 19.73 13.53 -17.02
CA GLY A 71 19.83 12.19 -17.57
C GLY A 71 19.28 11.13 -16.59
N ASP A 72 19.54 11.31 -15.30
CA ASP A 72 18.99 10.44 -14.25
C ASP A 72 17.48 10.59 -14.16
N VAL A 73 16.96 11.82 -14.22
CA VAL A 73 15.51 12.07 -14.27
C VAL A 73 14.86 11.39 -15.47
N ALA A 74 15.48 11.50 -16.65
CA ALA A 74 14.96 10.85 -17.86
C ALA A 74 14.92 9.33 -17.74
N LEU A 75 15.94 8.72 -17.13
CA LEU A 75 15.98 7.26 -16.90
C LEU A 75 15.01 6.82 -15.80
N LEU A 76 14.88 7.58 -14.71
CA LEU A 76 13.87 7.34 -13.69
C LEU A 76 12.46 7.39 -14.31
N LEU A 77 12.16 8.42 -15.10
CA LEU A 77 10.89 8.52 -15.83
C LEU A 77 10.68 7.35 -16.78
N ARG A 78 11.71 6.96 -17.54
CA ARG A 78 11.66 5.84 -18.46
C ARG A 78 11.47 4.50 -17.73
N ALA A 79 12.13 4.29 -16.59
CA ALA A 79 11.93 3.13 -15.77
C ALA A 79 10.47 3.03 -15.27
N PHE A 80 9.85 4.14 -14.89
CA PHE A 80 8.44 4.18 -14.52
C PHE A 80 7.50 4.01 -15.71
N THR A 81 7.84 4.56 -16.88
CA THR A 81 7.05 4.37 -18.10
C THR A 81 7.15 2.92 -18.57
N SER A 82 8.33 2.30 -18.50
CA SER A 82 8.50 0.89 -18.85
C SER A 82 7.87 -0.04 -17.82
N MET A 83 7.86 0.29 -16.54
CA MET A 83 7.05 -0.42 -15.52
C MET A 83 5.55 -0.29 -15.81
N SER A 84 5.11 0.83 -16.40
CA SER A 84 3.73 1.03 -16.88
C SER A 84 3.49 0.41 -18.27
N SER A 85 4.53 0.20 -19.08
CA SER A 85 4.44 -0.31 -20.46
C SER A 85 4.91 -1.75 -20.61
N SER A 86 5.52 -2.35 -19.59
CA SER A 86 5.92 -3.77 -19.58
C SER A 86 4.71 -4.66 -19.29
N THR A 87 3.60 -4.36 -19.95
CA THR A 87 2.50 -5.31 -20.10
C THR A 87 2.69 -6.03 -21.42
N THR A 88 3.77 -6.82 -21.52
CA THR A 88 3.78 -7.93 -22.45
C THR A 88 4.77 -8.98 -21.92
N THR A 89 4.17 -10.05 -21.39
CA THR A 89 4.72 -11.38 -21.20
C THR A 89 5.75 -11.56 -20.07
N THR A 90 5.32 -11.54 -18.83
CA THR A 90 5.20 -12.67 -17.89
C THR A 90 4.27 -12.22 -16.78
N THR A 91 3.12 -12.75 -16.80
CA THR A 91 1.90 -12.51 -16.06
C THR A 91 2.14 -12.54 -14.54
N SER A 92 2.23 -11.35 -13.92
CA SER A 92 1.65 -11.07 -12.62
C SER A 92 0.84 -9.78 -12.76
N SER A 93 -0.04 -9.76 -13.73
CA SER A 93 -1.17 -8.84 -13.72
C SER A 93 -2.11 -9.37 -12.66
N VAL A 94 -2.38 -8.56 -11.63
CA VAL A 94 -3.57 -8.77 -10.81
C VAL A 94 -4.72 -8.90 -11.81
N PRO A 95 -5.35 -10.06 -11.93
CA PRO A 95 -6.48 -10.18 -12.86
C PRO A 95 -7.50 -9.13 -12.41
N PRO A 96 -8.11 -8.36 -13.32
CA PRO A 96 -9.20 -7.49 -12.94
C PRO A 96 -10.27 -8.35 -12.24
N PRO A 97 -10.91 -7.86 -11.17
CA PRO A 97 -11.99 -8.61 -10.55
C PRO A 97 -12.99 -8.96 -11.63
N VAL A 98 -13.27 -10.22 -11.78
CA VAL A 98 -14.33 -10.66 -12.71
C VAL A 98 -15.60 -10.06 -12.13
N LEU A 99 -16.23 -9.15 -12.85
CA LEU A 99 -17.48 -8.51 -12.44
C LEU A 99 -18.46 -9.58 -11.93
N GLY A 100 -18.82 -9.51 -10.65
CA GLY A 100 -19.72 -10.45 -10.02
C GLY A 100 -19.08 -11.55 -9.16
N GLN A 101 -17.75 -11.65 -9.06
CA GLN A 101 -17.11 -12.55 -8.08
C GLN A 101 -16.93 -11.83 -6.75
N THR A 102 -17.84 -12.08 -5.83
CA THR A 102 -17.76 -11.60 -4.45
C THR A 102 -17.22 -12.72 -3.56
N ALA A 103 -16.40 -12.37 -2.58
CA ALA A 103 -15.97 -13.28 -1.53
C ALA A 103 -17.16 -13.81 -0.73
N THR A 104 -17.03 -15.00 -0.16
CA THR A 104 -18.09 -15.65 0.63
C THR A 104 -17.74 -15.58 2.11
N ILE A 105 -18.69 -15.14 2.93
CA ILE A 105 -18.59 -15.23 4.40
C ILE A 105 -19.07 -16.60 4.84
N ASN A 106 -18.23 -17.31 5.58
CA ASN A 106 -18.52 -18.66 6.05
C ASN A 106 -19.28 -18.65 7.39
N PRO A 107 -20.02 -19.73 7.72
CA PRO A 107 -20.74 -19.83 8.99
C PRO A 107 -19.85 -19.77 10.24
N ASP A 108 -18.57 -20.12 10.13
CA ASP A 108 -17.58 -20.05 11.22
C ASP A 108 -17.02 -18.65 11.45
N GLY A 109 -17.47 -17.64 10.68
CA GLY A 109 -17.04 -16.28 10.77
C GLY A 109 -15.78 -15.95 9.98
N THR A 110 -15.21 -16.90 9.26
CA THR A 110 -14.15 -16.68 8.28
C THR A 110 -14.73 -16.22 6.93
N ALA A 111 -13.87 -15.88 5.98
CA ALA A 111 -14.30 -15.63 4.60
C ALA A 111 -13.39 -16.32 3.59
N THR A 112 -13.98 -16.69 2.45
CA THR A 112 -13.27 -17.33 1.33
C THR A 112 -13.17 -16.35 0.18
N PRO A 113 -11.96 -16.09 -0.35
CA PRO A 113 -11.76 -15.24 -1.52
C PRO A 113 -12.42 -15.89 -2.75
N PRO A 114 -12.82 -15.10 -3.77
CA PRO A 114 -13.33 -15.66 -5.02
C PRO A 114 -12.26 -16.45 -5.76
N ALA A 115 -12.69 -17.43 -6.55
CA ALA A 115 -11.80 -18.21 -7.39
C ALA A 115 -11.03 -17.30 -8.36
N GLY A 116 -9.72 -17.53 -8.51
CA GLY A 116 -8.86 -16.70 -9.36
C GLY A 116 -8.42 -15.36 -8.75
N ALA A 117 -8.69 -15.12 -7.46
CA ALA A 117 -8.14 -13.98 -6.76
C ALA A 117 -6.59 -14.01 -6.79
N PRO A 118 -5.93 -12.84 -6.92
CA PRO A 118 -4.46 -12.75 -6.82
C PRO A 118 -3.96 -13.33 -5.51
N GLN A 119 -2.72 -13.85 -5.49
CA GLN A 119 -2.14 -14.47 -4.29
C GLN A 119 -2.17 -13.52 -3.08
N ALA A 120 -1.83 -12.24 -3.24
CA ALA A 120 -1.90 -11.27 -2.15
C ALA A 120 -3.31 -11.10 -1.57
N ILE A 121 -4.36 -11.27 -2.38
CA ILE A 121 -5.74 -11.26 -1.88
C ILE A 121 -6.03 -12.54 -1.11
N VAL A 122 -5.57 -13.70 -1.58
CA VAL A 122 -5.68 -14.97 -0.86
C VAL A 122 -4.97 -14.87 0.49
N ASP A 123 -3.76 -14.32 0.51
CA ASP A 123 -2.94 -14.14 1.72
C ASP A 123 -3.59 -13.13 2.68
N LEU A 124 -4.21 -12.06 2.16
CA LEU A 124 -4.99 -11.11 2.95
C LEU A 124 -6.15 -11.82 3.66
N PHE A 125 -6.93 -12.63 2.94
CA PHE A 125 -8.01 -13.40 3.53
C PHE A 125 -7.51 -14.39 4.59
N ALA A 126 -6.39 -15.07 4.32
CA ALA A 126 -5.78 -16.00 5.28
C ALA A 126 -5.39 -15.29 6.59
N ALA A 127 -4.73 -14.12 6.50
CA ALA A 127 -4.38 -13.32 7.67
C ALA A 127 -5.62 -12.75 8.38
N ALA A 128 -6.54 -12.13 7.65
CA ALA A 128 -7.76 -11.55 8.21
C ALA A 128 -8.63 -12.61 8.92
N ASN A 129 -8.69 -13.83 8.41
CA ASN A 129 -9.42 -14.94 9.03
C ASN A 129 -8.85 -15.34 10.39
N GLN A 130 -7.53 -15.23 10.60
CA GLN A 130 -6.90 -15.53 11.90
C GLN A 130 -7.43 -14.63 13.03
N ILE A 131 -7.81 -13.40 12.68
CA ILE A 131 -8.28 -12.41 13.66
C ILE A 131 -9.76 -12.04 13.52
N ALA A 132 -10.49 -12.67 12.60
CA ALA A 132 -11.85 -12.30 12.24
C ALA A 132 -12.80 -12.26 13.43
N THR A 133 -12.65 -13.21 14.36
CA THR A 133 -13.50 -13.38 15.56
C THR A 133 -12.84 -12.93 16.85
N LEU A 134 -11.55 -12.53 16.82
CA LEU A 134 -10.83 -12.07 18.01
C LEU A 134 -11.45 -10.79 18.59
N PRO A 135 -11.37 -10.56 19.91
CA PRO A 135 -12.00 -9.42 20.56
C PRO A 135 -11.48 -8.07 20.01
N TYR A 136 -12.30 -7.04 20.13
CA TYR A 136 -11.87 -5.66 19.96
C TYR A 136 -11.19 -5.16 21.25
N ARG A 137 -10.06 -4.48 21.11
CA ARG A 137 -9.39 -3.73 22.17
C ARG A 137 -8.73 -2.50 21.55
N TYR A 138 -9.04 -1.31 22.07
CA TYR A 138 -8.38 -0.07 21.65
C TYR A 138 -6.87 -0.17 21.81
N GLY A 139 -6.10 0.19 20.79
CA GLY A 139 -4.64 0.05 20.73
C GLY A 139 -4.16 -1.39 20.47
N GLY A 140 -5.06 -2.35 20.23
CA GLY A 140 -4.70 -3.72 19.89
C GLY A 140 -4.15 -3.88 18.48
N GLY A 141 -3.08 -4.67 18.33
CA GLY A 141 -2.39 -4.89 17.06
C GLY A 141 -1.34 -3.82 16.69
N HIS A 142 -1.07 -2.83 17.56
CA HIS A 142 -0.13 -1.74 17.26
C HIS A 142 1.29 -1.97 17.77
N ARG A 143 1.47 -2.77 18.82
CA ARG A 143 2.79 -3.06 19.39
C ARG A 143 3.45 -4.27 18.76
N SER A 144 2.66 -5.19 18.29
CA SER A 144 3.07 -6.44 17.66
C SER A 144 1.99 -6.86 16.68
N TRP A 145 2.38 -7.57 15.62
CA TRP A 145 1.43 -8.25 14.76
C TRP A 145 0.69 -9.37 15.50
N ASP A 146 1.38 -10.10 16.39
CA ASP A 146 0.78 -11.12 17.24
C ASP A 146 0.18 -10.49 18.49
N ASP A 147 -1.12 -10.35 18.51
CA ASP A 147 -1.90 -9.83 19.64
C ASP A 147 -3.17 -10.69 19.84
N THR A 148 -3.74 -10.63 21.04
CA THR A 148 -4.96 -11.36 21.40
C THR A 148 -6.25 -10.60 21.10
N ALA A 149 -6.13 -9.32 20.73
CA ALA A 149 -7.24 -8.43 20.40
C ALA A 149 -6.74 -7.31 19.49
N TYR A 150 -7.61 -6.84 18.61
CA TYR A 150 -7.25 -5.82 17.59
C TYR A 150 -8.30 -4.73 17.54
N ASP A 151 -7.86 -3.47 17.41
CA ASP A 151 -8.76 -2.37 17.08
C ASP A 151 -8.98 -2.24 15.55
N CYS A 152 -9.60 -1.15 15.10
CA CYS A 152 -9.94 -0.94 13.70
C CYS A 152 -8.70 -0.93 12.79
N SER A 153 -7.71 -0.09 13.10
CA SER A 153 -6.49 0.05 12.31
C SER A 153 -5.53 -1.12 12.51
N GLY A 154 -5.44 -1.67 13.71
CA GLY A 154 -4.69 -2.89 13.98
C GLY A 154 -5.22 -4.07 13.16
N SER A 155 -6.56 -4.18 12.99
CA SER A 155 -7.18 -5.24 12.17
C SER A 155 -6.88 -5.08 10.68
N VAL A 156 -7.05 -3.87 10.14
CA VAL A 156 -6.75 -3.57 8.73
C VAL A 156 -5.25 -3.76 8.47
N GLY A 157 -4.41 -3.23 9.38
CA GLY A 157 -2.95 -3.36 9.28
C GLY A 157 -2.47 -4.80 9.30
N TYR A 158 -3.01 -5.62 10.18
CA TYR A 158 -2.69 -7.06 10.27
C TYR A 158 -2.98 -7.79 8.95
N ALA A 159 -4.17 -7.57 8.39
CA ALA A 159 -4.56 -8.20 7.13
C ALA A 159 -3.68 -7.76 5.95
N LEU A 160 -3.38 -6.45 5.85
CA LEU A 160 -2.49 -5.92 4.83
C LEU A 160 -1.05 -6.43 5.00
N HIS A 161 -0.58 -6.58 6.25
CA HIS A 161 0.74 -7.14 6.54
C HIS A 161 0.84 -8.59 6.09
N GLY A 162 -0.16 -9.41 6.40
CA GLY A 162 -0.20 -10.81 5.96
C GLY A 162 -0.21 -10.98 4.44
N ALA A 163 -0.72 -9.99 3.71
CA ALA A 163 -0.68 -9.92 2.25
C ALA A 163 0.66 -9.38 1.69
N GLY A 164 1.61 -9.01 2.54
CA GLY A 164 2.85 -8.36 2.13
C GLY A 164 2.68 -6.93 1.60
N LEU A 165 1.53 -6.29 1.88
CA LEU A 165 1.19 -4.95 1.41
C LEU A 165 1.56 -3.86 2.43
N LEU A 166 1.89 -4.23 3.66
CA LEU A 166 2.26 -3.33 4.74
C LEU A 166 3.38 -3.95 5.59
N ASP A 167 4.43 -3.18 5.90
CA ASP A 167 5.62 -3.65 6.60
C ASP A 167 5.75 -3.13 8.06
N HIS A 168 4.86 -2.24 8.49
CA HIS A 168 4.85 -1.65 9.83
C HIS A 168 3.42 -1.41 10.31
N THR A 169 3.23 -1.34 11.61
CA THR A 169 1.92 -1.06 12.21
C THR A 169 1.48 0.39 11.94
N VAL A 170 0.19 0.59 11.70
CA VAL A 170 -0.39 1.87 11.31
C VAL A 170 -1.61 2.19 12.16
N ASP A 171 -1.88 3.47 12.38
CA ASP A 171 -3.15 3.96 12.90
C ASP A 171 -4.10 4.38 11.76
N SER A 172 -5.33 4.77 12.11
CA SER A 172 -6.33 5.17 11.11
C SER A 172 -5.92 6.41 10.32
N THR A 173 -5.20 7.36 10.94
CA THR A 173 -4.75 8.58 10.27
C THR A 173 -3.62 8.32 9.28
N MET A 174 -2.75 7.36 9.56
CA MET A 174 -1.72 6.91 8.61
C MET A 174 -2.35 6.25 7.37
N LEU A 175 -3.46 5.53 7.54
CA LEU A 175 -4.21 4.93 6.45
C LEU A 175 -4.90 5.95 5.54
N GLU A 176 -5.16 7.18 6.00
CA GLU A 176 -5.68 8.26 5.14
C GLU A 176 -4.72 8.65 4.01
N THR A 177 -3.44 8.35 4.15
CA THR A 177 -2.41 8.65 3.15
C THR A 177 -1.76 7.40 2.53
N TYR A 178 -2.26 6.22 2.88
CA TYR A 178 -1.72 4.94 2.43
C TYR A 178 -2.05 4.68 0.94
N GLY A 179 -1.11 4.11 0.19
CA GLY A 179 -1.32 3.69 -1.19
C GLY A 179 -1.76 4.82 -2.13
N ASP A 180 -2.66 4.52 -3.05
CA ASP A 180 -3.22 5.46 -4.02
C ASP A 180 -4.63 5.94 -3.59
N ALA A 181 -5.04 7.12 -4.08
CA ALA A 181 -6.34 7.70 -3.75
C ALA A 181 -7.47 7.03 -4.55
N GLY A 182 -8.64 6.91 -3.91
CA GLY A 182 -9.84 6.35 -4.51
C GLY A 182 -10.00 4.84 -4.26
N PRO A 183 -11.06 4.23 -4.81
CA PRO A 183 -11.33 2.80 -4.67
C PRO A 183 -10.31 1.97 -5.45
N GLY A 184 -9.96 0.81 -4.91
CA GLY A 184 -9.16 -0.20 -5.58
C GLY A 184 -10.01 -1.23 -6.31
N GLN A 185 -9.35 -2.07 -7.10
CA GLN A 185 -10.02 -3.17 -7.79
C GLN A 185 -10.42 -4.30 -6.81
N TRP A 186 -9.51 -4.63 -5.90
CA TRP A 186 -9.68 -5.72 -4.94
C TRP A 186 -9.87 -5.23 -3.52
N ILE A 187 -9.10 -4.19 -3.12
CA ILE A 187 -9.07 -3.67 -1.77
C ILE A 187 -9.39 -2.19 -1.82
N THR A 188 -10.38 -1.76 -1.05
CA THR A 188 -10.64 -0.35 -0.80
C THR A 188 -10.61 -0.10 0.70
N ILE A 189 -9.76 0.82 1.13
CA ILE A 189 -9.59 1.22 2.53
C ILE A 189 -10.34 2.53 2.73
N TYR A 190 -11.12 2.59 3.79
CA TYR A 190 -11.83 3.76 4.26
C TYR A 190 -11.24 4.16 5.61
N ALA A 191 -10.69 5.37 5.71
CA ALA A 191 -10.01 5.84 6.91
C ALA A 191 -10.36 7.29 7.24
N ASN A 192 -10.49 7.58 8.53
CA ASN A 192 -10.55 8.93 9.09
C ASN A 192 -9.90 8.93 10.48
N ALA A 193 -9.89 10.08 11.16
CA ALA A 193 -9.24 10.22 12.47
C ALA A 193 -9.77 9.23 13.54
N ASP A 194 -11.01 8.78 13.43
CA ASP A 194 -11.68 8.01 14.48
C ASP A 194 -11.78 6.52 14.14
N HIS A 195 -11.76 6.16 12.86
CA HIS A 195 -12.03 4.79 12.44
C HIS A 195 -11.44 4.44 11.09
N THR A 196 -11.22 3.15 10.88
CA THR A 196 -10.89 2.59 9.56
C THR A 196 -11.51 1.21 9.38
N PHE A 197 -11.83 0.90 8.14
CA PHE A 197 -12.26 -0.42 7.67
C PHE A 197 -11.85 -0.59 6.21
N MET A 198 -12.02 -1.77 5.66
CA MET A 198 -11.79 -2.01 4.25
C MET A 198 -12.89 -2.87 3.63
N THR A 199 -13.06 -2.75 2.32
CA THR A 199 -13.77 -3.74 1.51
C THR A 199 -12.76 -4.54 0.71
N VAL A 200 -12.96 -5.85 0.63
CA VAL A 200 -12.08 -6.77 -0.11
C VAL A 200 -12.97 -7.72 -0.90
N ALA A 201 -12.77 -7.77 -2.21
CA ALA A 201 -13.58 -8.62 -3.10
C ALA A 201 -15.09 -8.55 -2.79
N GLY A 202 -15.62 -7.34 -2.61
CA GLY A 202 -17.04 -7.07 -2.46
C GLY A 202 -17.62 -7.30 -1.06
N ILE A 203 -16.85 -7.76 -0.07
CA ILE A 203 -17.29 -7.87 1.34
C ILE A 203 -16.48 -6.92 2.22
N ARG A 204 -17.02 -6.57 3.39
CA ARG A 204 -16.43 -5.62 4.32
C ARG A 204 -15.69 -6.35 5.46
N PHE A 205 -14.49 -5.85 5.80
CA PHE A 205 -13.74 -6.22 6.98
C PHE A 205 -13.67 -5.04 7.93
N ASP A 206 -14.36 -5.14 9.07
CA ASP A 206 -14.65 -3.99 9.94
C ASP A 206 -14.89 -4.43 11.37
N THR A 207 -14.38 -3.70 12.34
CA THR A 207 -14.67 -3.89 13.76
C THR A 207 -16.04 -3.31 14.16
N SER A 208 -16.57 -2.33 13.39
CA SER A 208 -17.92 -1.84 13.59
C SER A 208 -18.94 -2.91 13.20
N GLY A 209 -19.81 -3.27 14.14
CA GLY A 209 -20.80 -4.35 13.93
C GLY A 209 -20.28 -5.75 14.26
N GLN A 210 -18.98 -5.92 14.53
CA GLN A 210 -18.39 -7.23 14.88
C GLN A 210 -19.12 -7.90 16.05
N LYS A 211 -19.48 -7.15 17.07
CA LYS A 211 -20.21 -7.70 18.24
C LYS A 211 -21.53 -8.36 17.84
N THR A 212 -22.22 -7.80 16.85
CA THR A 212 -23.52 -8.32 16.38
C THR A 212 -23.31 -9.44 15.35
N ALA A 213 -22.34 -9.29 14.46
CA ALA A 213 -22.06 -10.26 13.40
C ALA A 213 -21.26 -11.48 13.89
N GLY A 214 -20.60 -11.39 15.04
CA GLY A 214 -19.69 -12.43 15.54
C GLY A 214 -18.32 -12.44 14.83
N THR A 215 -18.15 -11.64 13.80
CA THR A 215 -16.93 -11.59 12.97
C THR A 215 -16.70 -10.19 12.44
N ARG A 216 -15.46 -9.89 12.02
CA ARG A 216 -15.12 -8.67 11.27
C ARG A 216 -15.60 -8.72 9.82
N TRP A 217 -15.80 -9.90 9.27
CA TRP A 217 -16.36 -10.05 7.92
C TRP A 217 -17.86 -9.78 7.91
N GLN A 218 -18.30 -8.87 7.07
CA GLN A 218 -19.69 -8.42 7.00
C GLN A 218 -20.10 -8.20 5.54
N PRO A 219 -21.30 -8.69 5.13
CA PRO A 219 -21.76 -8.55 3.75
C PRO A 219 -22.28 -7.15 3.44
N ALA A 220 -22.81 -6.46 4.46
CA ALA A 220 -23.45 -5.18 4.26
C ALA A 220 -22.44 -4.06 4.08
N GLN A 221 -22.70 -3.21 3.09
CA GLN A 221 -22.04 -1.91 2.96
C GLN A 221 -22.51 -0.99 4.09
N ARG A 222 -21.66 -0.05 4.46
CA ARG A 222 -21.98 1.00 5.43
C ARG A 222 -21.80 2.38 4.78
N SER A 223 -22.28 3.46 5.42
CA SER A 223 -21.94 4.81 5.00
C SER A 223 -20.43 5.01 5.00
N THR A 224 -19.94 5.65 3.95
CA THR A 224 -18.54 6.05 3.77
C THR A 224 -18.34 7.56 3.92
N ASP A 225 -19.39 8.27 4.35
CA ASP A 225 -19.34 9.72 4.55
C ASP A 225 -18.30 10.09 5.61
N GLY A 226 -17.44 11.03 5.32
CA GLY A 226 -16.37 11.48 6.21
C GLY A 226 -15.14 10.57 6.22
N PHE A 227 -15.06 9.58 5.33
CA PHE A 227 -13.86 8.77 5.15
C PHE A 227 -13.05 9.20 3.93
N VAL A 228 -11.73 9.21 4.08
CA VAL A 228 -10.80 9.23 2.96
C VAL A 228 -10.76 7.83 2.37
N VAL A 229 -10.78 7.74 1.03
CA VAL A 229 -10.79 6.46 0.30
C VAL A 229 -9.42 6.21 -0.30
N ARG A 230 -8.85 5.05 -0.01
CA ARG A 230 -7.50 4.65 -0.43
C ARG A 230 -7.48 3.20 -0.88
N HIS A 231 -6.44 2.82 -1.60
CA HIS A 231 -6.19 1.41 -1.93
C HIS A 231 -4.70 1.13 -2.03
N PRO A 232 -4.25 -0.11 -1.76
CA PRO A 232 -2.88 -0.54 -2.03
C PRO A 232 -2.57 -0.42 -3.52
N ILE A 233 -1.35 -0.01 -3.86
CA ILE A 233 -0.93 0.15 -5.25
C ILE A 233 -1.05 -1.18 -5.99
N GLY A 234 -1.82 -1.18 -7.08
CA GLY A 234 -2.05 -2.36 -7.92
C GLY A 234 -3.21 -3.28 -7.48
N TYR A 235 -3.93 -2.91 -6.44
CA TYR A 235 -5.07 -3.69 -5.90
C TYR A 235 -6.33 -2.82 -5.74
#